data_31902a0f1a568cd0aa85273e26e821a7
#
_entry.id   31902a0f1a568cd0aa85273e26e821a7
#
_cell.length_a   1.000
_cell.length_b   1.000
_cell.length_c   1.000
_cell.angle_alpha   90.00
_cell.angle_beta   90.00
_cell.angle_gamma   90.00
#
_symmetry.space_group_name_H-M   'P 1'
#
loop_
_entity.id
_entity.type
_entity.pdbx_description
1 polymer ?
#
loop_
_entity_poly.entity_id
_entity_poly.type
_entity_poly.pdbx_seq_one_letter_code
_entity_poly.pdbx_strand_id
1 'polypeptide(L)'
;IQAAGLVLEGNKVSVNAVNKLYKREIFESLRFPVGKLSEDAFIMVKLLAGVGRAVLDTRPKYYYVHREDSITTSKYKPKDLNVIEAYTGNREFVLKNCPQLNTQADFRYFWAHFYVLDKMLSTPGFKKDGDFKRIVRTLRSNYFNILRNPITGRKRKIALTGLMLGSWLYKLIISGHFKSKRRLVG
;
A
#
# COMPACT_ATOMS: atom_id res chain seq x y z
N ILE A 1 11.51 14.48 -6.11
CA ILE A 1 11.59 13.72 -4.84
C ILE A 1 10.34 13.95 -3.98
N GLN A 2 9.89 15.20 -3.73
CA GLN A 2 8.70 15.48 -2.92
C GLN A 2 7.44 14.74 -3.40
N ALA A 3 7.19 14.70 -4.72
CA ALA A 3 6.05 14.00 -5.29
C ALA A 3 6.09 12.48 -5.01
N ALA A 4 7.28 11.87 -5.04
CA ALA A 4 7.46 10.46 -4.67
C ALA A 4 7.13 10.22 -3.18
N GLY A 5 7.51 11.13 -2.29
CA GLY A 5 7.15 11.10 -0.88
C GLY A 5 5.62 11.13 -0.68
N LEU A 6 4.91 12.03 -1.35
CA LEU A 6 3.45 12.14 -1.27
C LEU A 6 2.73 10.87 -1.78
N VAL A 7 3.25 10.21 -2.82
CA VAL A 7 2.72 8.92 -3.28
C VAL A 7 2.97 7.80 -2.27
N LEU A 8 4.14 7.78 -1.64
CA LEU A 8 4.44 6.81 -0.59
C LEU A 8 3.55 7.00 0.65
N GLU A 9 3.22 8.22 1.03
CA GLU A 9 2.24 8.51 2.07
C GLU A 9 0.82 8.10 1.67
N GLY A 10 0.46 8.28 0.39
CA GLY A 10 -0.80 7.80 -0.21
C GLY A 10 -2.06 8.50 0.25
N ASN A 11 -1.95 9.71 0.78
CA ASN A 11 -3.08 10.51 1.25
C ASN A 11 -3.39 11.72 0.35
N LYS A 12 -2.40 12.28 -0.35
CA LYS A 12 -2.55 13.47 -1.21
C LYS A 12 -2.41 13.16 -2.69
N VAL A 13 -1.51 12.22 -3.05
CA VAL A 13 -1.25 11.83 -4.43
C VAL A 13 -1.44 10.34 -4.56
N SER A 14 -2.34 9.93 -5.46
CA SER A 14 -2.59 8.53 -5.76
C SER A 14 -1.42 7.90 -6.50
N VAL A 15 -1.12 6.65 -6.20
CA VAL A 15 -0.17 5.81 -6.93
C VAL A 15 -0.68 5.44 -8.32
N ASN A 16 -2.00 5.48 -8.55
CA ASN A 16 -2.63 5.05 -9.80
C ASN A 16 -2.02 5.79 -11.00
N ALA A 17 -1.80 5.07 -12.10
CA ALA A 17 -1.28 5.64 -13.34
C ALA A 17 -2.28 6.58 -14.04
N VAL A 18 -3.59 6.39 -13.82
CA VAL A 18 -4.66 7.22 -14.39
C VAL A 18 -4.71 8.62 -13.74
N ASN A 19 -5.39 9.56 -14.40
CA ASN A 19 -5.50 10.95 -13.98
C ASN A 19 -4.15 11.67 -13.87
N LYS A 20 -3.20 11.33 -14.74
CA LYS A 20 -1.87 11.93 -14.83
C LYS A 20 -1.44 12.09 -16.29
N LEU A 21 -0.70 13.16 -16.56
CA LEU A 21 -0.03 13.38 -17.83
C LEU A 21 1.48 13.21 -17.63
N TYR A 22 2.09 12.50 -18.52
CA TYR A 22 3.49 12.16 -18.47
C TYR A 22 4.22 12.63 -19.74
N LYS A 23 5.45 13.11 -19.59
CA LYS A 23 6.34 13.26 -20.73
C LYS A 23 6.73 11.87 -21.24
N ARG A 24 6.74 11.70 -22.55
CA ARG A 24 7.04 10.41 -23.21
C ARG A 24 8.42 9.87 -22.83
N GLU A 25 9.41 10.75 -22.71
CA GLU A 25 10.80 10.40 -22.43
C GLU A 25 10.97 9.64 -21.11
N ILE A 26 10.06 9.85 -20.14
CA ILE A 26 10.08 9.14 -18.85
C ILE A 26 9.99 7.63 -19.07
N PHE A 27 9.28 7.20 -20.10
CA PHE A 27 9.05 5.79 -20.40
C PHE A 27 10.11 5.17 -21.32
N GLU A 28 11.21 5.84 -21.62
CA GLU A 28 12.34 5.24 -22.32
C GLU A 28 13.06 4.19 -21.47
N SER A 29 13.19 4.46 -20.16
CA SER A 29 13.86 3.58 -19.19
C SER A 29 12.93 2.86 -18.23
N LEU A 30 11.67 3.31 -18.09
CA LEU A 30 10.69 2.71 -17.19
C LEU A 30 9.56 2.03 -17.97
N ARG A 31 9.17 0.84 -17.53
CA ARG A 31 8.05 0.09 -18.13
C ARG A 31 7.17 -0.47 -17.05
N PHE A 32 5.87 -0.52 -17.32
CA PHE A 32 4.93 -1.24 -16.47
C PHE A 32 5.20 -2.74 -16.57
N PRO A 33 5.30 -3.46 -15.42
CA PRO A 33 5.54 -4.89 -15.45
C PRO A 33 4.30 -5.64 -15.99
N VAL A 34 4.52 -6.46 -17.01
CA VAL A 34 3.45 -7.27 -17.62
C VAL A 34 2.99 -8.36 -16.66
N GLY A 35 1.68 -8.57 -16.54
CA GLY A 35 1.07 -9.64 -15.75
C GLY A 35 1.07 -9.45 -14.24
N LYS A 36 1.60 -8.33 -13.73
CA LYS A 36 1.54 -7.97 -12.30
C LYS A 36 0.24 -7.25 -11.98
N LEU A 37 -0.28 -7.50 -10.77
CA LEU A 37 -1.35 -6.72 -10.19
C LEU A 37 -0.75 -5.49 -9.49
N SER A 38 -1.43 -4.33 -9.52
CA SER A 38 -0.92 -3.06 -8.99
C SER A 38 0.39 -2.63 -9.69
N GLU A 39 0.44 -2.75 -11.00
CA GLU A 39 1.58 -2.48 -11.87
C GLU A 39 2.10 -1.04 -11.75
N ASP A 40 1.20 -0.11 -11.43
CA ASP A 40 1.51 1.30 -11.16
C ASP A 40 2.39 1.46 -9.91
N ALA A 41 2.18 0.66 -8.88
CA ALA A 41 2.99 0.70 -7.68
C ALA A 41 4.47 0.34 -7.94
N PHE A 42 4.76 -0.45 -8.97
CA PHE A 42 6.14 -0.84 -9.31
C PHE A 42 6.98 0.30 -9.87
N ILE A 43 6.35 1.27 -10.55
CA ILE A 43 7.09 2.30 -11.27
C ILE A 43 6.88 3.72 -10.74
N MET A 44 5.72 4.02 -10.14
CA MET A 44 5.33 5.41 -9.83
C MET A 44 6.29 6.13 -8.90
N VAL A 45 6.85 5.44 -7.91
CA VAL A 45 7.83 6.03 -6.98
C VAL A 45 9.12 6.40 -7.72
N LYS A 46 9.64 5.48 -8.53
CA LYS A 46 10.85 5.67 -9.33
C LYS A 46 10.67 6.80 -10.36
N LEU A 47 9.51 6.80 -11.04
CA LEU A 47 9.13 7.83 -12.01
C LEU A 47 9.13 9.21 -11.36
N LEU A 48 8.44 9.38 -10.23
CA LEU A 48 8.32 10.68 -9.55
C LEU A 48 9.62 11.11 -8.85
N ALA A 49 10.47 10.18 -8.47
CA ALA A 49 11.80 10.51 -7.95
C ALA A 49 12.75 11.03 -9.03
N GLY A 50 12.59 10.56 -10.29
CA GLY A 50 13.43 10.92 -11.42
C GLY A 50 13.02 12.22 -12.15
N VAL A 51 11.79 12.75 -11.92
CA VAL A 51 11.36 13.97 -12.61
C VAL A 51 11.81 15.23 -11.88
N GLY A 52 12.30 16.22 -12.61
CA GLY A 52 12.70 17.52 -12.06
C GLY A 52 11.52 18.35 -11.56
N ARG A 53 10.35 18.26 -12.23
CA ARG A 53 9.15 19.03 -11.90
C ARG A 53 7.89 18.18 -12.03
N ALA A 54 7.05 18.22 -11.00
CA ALA A 54 5.68 17.69 -11.01
C ALA A 54 4.70 18.80 -10.61
N VAL A 55 3.54 18.84 -11.25
CA VAL A 55 2.45 19.80 -10.96
C VAL A 55 1.23 19.02 -10.53
N LEU A 56 0.62 19.43 -9.43
CA LEU A 56 -0.66 18.89 -8.94
C LEU A 56 -1.77 19.89 -9.26
N ASP A 57 -2.75 19.44 -10.05
CA ASP A 57 -4.01 20.17 -10.26
C ASP A 57 -5.09 19.53 -9.37
N THR A 58 -5.66 20.30 -8.46
CA THR A 58 -6.68 19.83 -7.50
C THR A 58 -8.10 19.85 -8.06
N ARG A 59 -8.31 20.40 -9.26
CA ARG A 59 -9.63 20.40 -9.90
C ARG A 59 -10.02 18.99 -10.34
N PRO A 60 -11.27 18.54 -10.14
CA PRO A 60 -11.71 17.21 -10.53
C PRO A 60 -11.72 17.08 -12.06
N LYS A 61 -10.93 16.14 -12.60
CA LYS A 61 -10.78 15.92 -14.05
C LYS A 61 -10.95 14.45 -14.46
N TYR A 62 -11.25 13.59 -13.51
CA TYR A 62 -11.34 12.16 -13.76
C TYR A 62 -12.45 11.52 -12.93
N TYR A 63 -13.33 10.78 -13.57
CA TYR A 63 -14.37 10.00 -12.92
C TYR A 63 -13.86 8.58 -12.65
N TYR A 64 -13.67 8.24 -11.38
CA TYR A 64 -13.30 6.89 -10.98
C TYR A 64 -14.58 6.08 -10.67
N VAL A 65 -14.96 5.19 -11.60
CA VAL A 65 -16.16 4.36 -11.45
C VAL A 65 -15.84 3.17 -10.56
N HIS A 66 -16.47 3.10 -9.39
CA HIS A 66 -16.39 1.94 -8.51
C HIS A 66 -17.35 0.85 -9.00
N ARG A 67 -16.82 -0.35 -9.23
CA ARG A 67 -17.60 -1.54 -9.58
C ARG A 67 -17.52 -2.55 -8.45
N GLU A 68 -18.60 -3.29 -8.18
CA GLU A 68 -18.64 -4.31 -7.12
C GLU A 68 -17.58 -5.39 -7.31
N ASP A 69 -17.30 -5.79 -8.55
CA ASP A 69 -16.30 -6.81 -8.92
C ASP A 69 -14.90 -6.23 -9.21
N SER A 70 -14.58 -5.06 -8.65
CA SER A 70 -13.27 -4.46 -8.88
C SER A 70 -12.15 -5.27 -8.19
N ILE A 71 -10.93 -5.18 -8.74
CA ILE A 71 -9.72 -5.83 -8.20
C ILE A 71 -9.52 -5.51 -6.70
N THR A 72 -9.87 -4.28 -6.30
CA THR A 72 -9.70 -3.80 -4.93
C THR A 72 -10.71 -4.39 -3.94
N THR A 73 -11.91 -4.79 -4.40
CA THR A 73 -12.99 -5.35 -3.57
C THR A 73 -13.05 -6.88 -3.62
N SER A 74 -12.35 -7.51 -4.57
CA SER A 74 -12.33 -8.97 -4.72
C SER A 74 -11.70 -9.68 -3.51
N LYS A 75 -12.07 -10.96 -3.31
CA LYS A 75 -11.42 -11.86 -2.33
C LYS A 75 -9.91 -11.95 -2.60
N TYR A 76 -9.14 -12.33 -1.57
CA TYR A 76 -7.70 -12.56 -1.70
C TYR A 76 -7.38 -13.57 -2.81
N LYS A 77 -6.38 -13.22 -3.59
CA LYS A 77 -5.75 -14.08 -4.62
C LYS A 77 -4.23 -14.00 -4.48
N PRO A 78 -3.45 -15.04 -4.86
CA PRO A 78 -1.99 -14.99 -4.77
C PRO A 78 -1.34 -13.79 -5.47
N LYS A 79 -1.93 -13.29 -6.55
CA LYS A 79 -1.48 -12.05 -7.24
C LYS A 79 -1.53 -10.79 -6.36
N ASP A 80 -2.30 -10.78 -5.28
CA ASP A 80 -2.32 -9.64 -4.34
C ASP A 80 -0.97 -9.45 -3.64
N LEU A 81 -0.11 -10.49 -3.59
CA LEU A 81 1.26 -10.39 -3.09
C LEU A 81 2.14 -9.45 -3.94
N ASN A 82 1.76 -9.16 -5.18
CA ASN A 82 2.50 -8.22 -6.03
C ASN A 82 2.59 -6.82 -5.43
N VAL A 83 1.62 -6.42 -4.60
CA VAL A 83 1.71 -5.12 -3.91
C VAL A 83 2.86 -5.11 -2.89
N ILE A 84 3.11 -6.22 -2.20
CA ILE A 84 4.27 -6.36 -1.29
C ILE A 84 5.57 -6.33 -2.09
N GLU A 85 5.63 -7.08 -3.20
CA GLU A 85 6.79 -7.10 -4.11
C GLU A 85 7.11 -5.67 -4.61
N ALA A 86 6.10 -4.92 -5.09
CA ALA A 86 6.27 -3.56 -5.56
C ALA A 86 6.85 -2.63 -4.50
N TYR A 87 6.29 -2.67 -3.28
CA TYR A 87 6.77 -1.77 -2.21
C TYR A 87 8.05 -2.26 -1.53
N THR A 88 8.42 -3.54 -1.65
CA THR A 88 9.77 -4.01 -1.33
C THR A 88 10.80 -3.37 -2.25
N GLY A 89 10.59 -3.46 -3.57
CA GLY A 89 11.49 -2.84 -4.55
C GLY A 89 11.52 -1.31 -4.46
N ASN A 90 10.40 -0.66 -4.12
CA ASN A 90 10.38 0.79 -3.87
C ASN A 90 11.18 1.17 -2.64
N ARG A 91 11.08 0.39 -1.56
CA ARG A 91 11.88 0.60 -0.33
C ARG A 91 13.37 0.49 -0.61
N GLU A 92 13.80 -0.56 -1.32
CA GLU A 92 15.20 -0.73 -1.74
C GLU A 92 15.69 0.42 -2.61
N PHE A 93 14.88 0.86 -3.59
CA PHE A 93 15.19 2.01 -4.43
C PHE A 93 15.36 3.28 -3.61
N VAL A 94 14.46 3.54 -2.67
CA VAL A 94 14.50 4.73 -1.80
C VAL A 94 15.72 4.70 -0.90
N LEU A 95 16.03 3.59 -0.26
CA LEU A 95 17.21 3.45 0.60
C LEU A 95 18.50 3.78 -0.17
N LYS A 96 18.58 3.40 -1.44
CA LYS A 96 19.76 3.64 -2.28
C LYS A 96 19.84 5.06 -2.86
N ASN A 97 18.69 5.63 -3.30
CA ASN A 97 18.68 6.81 -4.15
C ASN A 97 18.05 8.05 -3.51
N CYS A 98 17.21 7.88 -2.49
CA CYS A 98 16.43 8.96 -1.88
C CYS A 98 16.27 8.74 -0.36
N PRO A 99 17.37 8.59 0.43
CA PRO A 99 17.30 8.17 1.84
C PRO A 99 16.44 9.09 2.74
N GLN A 100 16.24 10.36 2.34
CA GLN A 100 15.33 11.30 3.00
C GLN A 100 13.85 10.85 2.99
N LEU A 101 13.49 9.88 2.14
CA LEU A 101 12.14 9.30 2.06
C LEU A 101 12.01 7.95 2.79
N ASN A 102 13.02 7.53 3.58
CA ASN A 102 13.02 6.24 4.25
C ASN A 102 11.78 6.02 5.13
N THR A 103 11.36 7.05 5.87
CA THR A 103 10.18 6.97 6.74
C THR A 103 8.90 6.67 5.94
N GLN A 104 8.72 7.30 4.78
CA GLN A 104 7.60 7.09 3.88
C GLN A 104 7.67 5.72 3.20
N ALA A 105 8.87 5.30 2.79
CA ALA A 105 9.07 4.00 2.16
C ALA A 105 8.81 2.85 3.14
N ASP A 106 9.29 2.94 4.37
CA ASP A 106 9.01 1.98 5.44
C ASP A 106 7.51 1.92 5.76
N PHE A 107 6.86 3.09 5.91
CA PHE A 107 5.41 3.15 6.10
C PHE A 107 4.67 2.39 4.99
N ARG A 108 4.99 2.65 3.72
CA ARG A 108 4.30 2.05 2.59
C ARG A 108 4.60 0.56 2.44
N TYR A 109 5.81 0.13 2.74
CA TYR A 109 6.20 -1.28 2.79
C TYR A 109 5.35 -2.06 3.82
N PHE A 110 5.21 -1.55 5.04
CA PHE A 110 4.38 -2.19 6.06
C PHE A 110 2.89 -2.07 5.75
N TRP A 111 2.46 -0.96 5.16
CA TRP A 111 1.08 -0.80 4.67
C TRP A 111 0.71 -1.92 3.67
N ALA A 112 1.59 -2.29 2.75
CA ALA A 112 1.37 -3.37 1.79
C ALA A 112 1.18 -4.72 2.49
N HIS A 113 1.97 -5.02 3.52
CA HIS A 113 1.80 -6.22 4.32
C HIS A 113 0.47 -6.24 5.07
N PHE A 114 0.07 -5.13 5.68
CA PHE A 114 -1.24 -5.00 6.31
C PHE A 114 -2.38 -5.15 5.31
N TYR A 115 -2.28 -4.53 4.13
CA TYR A 115 -3.29 -4.61 3.09
C TYR A 115 -3.56 -6.06 2.68
N VAL A 116 -2.51 -6.83 2.42
CA VAL A 116 -2.65 -8.24 2.04
C VAL A 116 -3.17 -9.08 3.21
N LEU A 117 -2.67 -8.85 4.43
CA LEU A 117 -3.16 -9.53 5.64
C LEU A 117 -4.66 -9.30 5.86
N ASP A 118 -5.12 -8.04 5.74
CA ASP A 118 -6.53 -7.69 5.87
C ASP A 118 -7.38 -8.43 4.83
N LYS A 119 -6.90 -8.51 3.59
CA LYS A 119 -7.59 -9.20 2.49
C LYS A 119 -7.65 -10.71 2.71
N MET A 120 -6.55 -11.33 3.17
CA MET A 120 -6.50 -12.73 3.56
C MET A 120 -7.53 -13.04 4.66
N LEU A 121 -7.51 -12.26 5.75
CA LEU A 121 -8.39 -12.48 6.90
C LEU A 121 -9.88 -12.16 6.63
N SER A 122 -10.17 -11.32 5.61
CA SER A 122 -11.53 -11.02 5.17
C SER A 122 -12.10 -12.05 4.21
N THR A 123 -11.26 -12.89 3.61
CA THR A 123 -11.68 -13.92 2.66
C THR A 123 -12.26 -15.13 3.41
N PRO A 124 -13.53 -15.49 3.17
CA PRO A 124 -14.13 -16.68 3.77
C PRO A 124 -13.36 -17.95 3.38
N GLY A 125 -13.13 -18.83 4.35
CA GLY A 125 -12.44 -20.11 4.12
C GLY A 125 -10.94 -20.00 3.84
N PHE A 126 -10.34 -18.80 3.96
CA PHE A 126 -8.89 -18.66 3.79
C PHE A 126 -8.11 -19.52 4.79
N LYS A 127 -7.21 -20.34 4.28
CA LYS A 127 -6.30 -21.17 5.09
C LYS A 127 -4.99 -20.42 5.32
N LYS A 128 -4.50 -20.40 6.57
CA LYS A 128 -3.25 -19.73 6.97
C LYS A 128 -2.04 -20.49 6.41
N ASP A 129 -1.67 -20.16 5.20
CA ASP A 129 -0.56 -20.74 4.45
C ASP A 129 0.83 -20.17 4.82
N GLY A 130 1.85 -20.50 4.01
CA GLY A 130 3.21 -20.01 4.19
C GLY A 130 3.31 -18.48 4.02
N ASP A 131 2.58 -17.89 3.07
CA ASP A 131 2.58 -16.46 2.82
C ASP A 131 1.95 -15.68 3.97
N PHE A 132 0.84 -16.18 4.52
CA PHE A 132 0.25 -15.63 5.73
C PHE A 132 1.25 -15.62 6.89
N LYS A 133 1.93 -16.75 7.14
CA LYS A 133 2.93 -16.87 8.21
C LYS A 133 4.09 -15.90 8.00
N ARG A 134 4.56 -15.75 6.76
CA ARG A 134 5.63 -14.80 6.38
C ARG A 134 5.22 -13.37 6.66
N ILE A 135 4.02 -12.93 6.22
CA ILE A 135 3.50 -11.59 6.44
C ILE A 135 3.36 -11.29 7.93
N VAL A 136 2.75 -12.20 8.70
CA VAL A 136 2.62 -12.04 10.15
C VAL A 136 3.98 -11.94 10.84
N ARG A 137 4.96 -12.78 10.45
CA ARG A 137 6.33 -12.72 10.98
C ARG A 137 6.97 -11.37 10.68
N THR A 138 6.90 -10.88 9.44
CA THR A 138 7.45 -9.57 9.05
C THR A 138 6.86 -8.43 9.89
N LEU A 139 5.55 -8.40 10.08
CA LEU A 139 4.89 -7.37 10.88
C LEU A 139 5.28 -7.45 12.36
N ARG A 140 5.34 -8.65 12.93
CA ARG A 140 5.73 -8.86 14.33
C ARG A 140 7.20 -8.50 14.59
N SER A 141 8.12 -8.95 13.74
CA SER A 141 9.55 -8.64 13.90
C SER A 141 9.88 -7.18 13.75
N ASN A 142 9.02 -6.39 13.08
CA ASN A 142 9.17 -4.95 12.90
C ASN A 142 8.22 -4.13 13.80
N TYR A 143 7.71 -4.72 14.88
CA TYR A 143 6.74 -4.08 15.78
C TYR A 143 7.14 -2.67 16.20
N PHE A 144 8.32 -2.49 16.77
CA PHE A 144 8.78 -1.18 17.24
C PHE A 144 9.03 -0.18 16.11
N ASN A 145 9.53 -0.62 14.96
CA ASN A 145 9.73 0.24 13.79
C ASN A 145 8.39 0.81 13.30
N ILE A 146 7.35 -0.04 13.26
CA ILE A 146 6.00 0.37 12.85
C ILE A 146 5.37 1.32 13.89
N LEU A 147 5.55 1.05 15.18
CA LEU A 147 5.02 1.92 16.24
C LEU A 147 5.66 3.30 16.24
N ARG A 148 6.97 3.39 16.00
CA ARG A 148 7.72 4.65 15.96
C ARG A 148 7.47 5.44 14.69
N ASN A 149 7.00 4.81 13.61
CA ASN A 149 6.75 5.51 12.35
C ASN A 149 5.60 6.52 12.53
N PRO A 150 5.84 7.83 12.30
CA PRO A 150 4.87 8.89 12.56
C PRO A 150 3.68 8.86 11.58
N ILE A 151 3.85 8.26 10.39
CA ILE A 151 2.82 8.18 9.35
C ILE A 151 1.82 7.06 9.67
N THR A 152 2.25 6.03 10.41
CA THR A 152 1.38 4.92 10.79
C THR A 152 0.28 5.38 11.74
N GLY A 153 -0.98 5.31 11.30
CA GLY A 153 -2.13 5.75 12.08
C GLY A 153 -2.35 4.94 13.37
N ARG A 154 -2.87 5.59 14.42
CA ARG A 154 -3.10 4.99 15.75
C ARG A 154 -3.86 3.67 15.70
N LYS A 155 -4.91 3.58 14.89
CA LYS A 155 -5.73 2.35 14.76
C LYS A 155 -4.91 1.17 14.24
N ARG A 156 -4.00 1.41 13.29
CA ARG A 156 -3.12 0.37 12.75
C ARG A 156 -2.09 -0.08 13.79
N LYS A 157 -1.59 0.84 14.62
CA LYS A 157 -0.70 0.54 15.75
C LYS A 157 -1.39 -0.37 16.79
N ILE A 158 -2.65 -0.05 17.15
CA ILE A 158 -3.46 -0.88 18.06
C ILE A 158 -3.71 -2.28 17.45
N ALA A 159 -4.07 -2.35 16.16
CA ALA A 159 -4.28 -3.62 15.50
C ALA A 159 -2.99 -4.47 15.46
N LEU A 160 -1.83 -3.84 15.24
CA LEU A 160 -0.53 -4.52 15.31
C LEU A 160 -0.26 -5.09 16.71
N THR A 161 -0.58 -4.36 17.78
CA THR A 161 -0.47 -4.87 19.15
C THR A 161 -1.39 -6.09 19.34
N GLY A 162 -2.60 -6.04 18.81
CA GLY A 162 -3.48 -7.22 18.77
C GLY A 162 -2.88 -8.40 17.98
N LEU A 163 -2.15 -8.11 16.90
CA LEU A 163 -1.47 -9.15 16.12
C LEU A 163 -0.37 -9.86 16.91
N MET A 164 0.29 -9.17 17.85
CA MET A 164 1.29 -9.81 18.73
C MET A 164 0.67 -10.93 19.56
N LEU A 165 -0.57 -10.74 20.04
CA LEU A 165 -1.30 -11.74 20.82
C LEU A 165 -1.96 -12.81 19.93
N GLY A 166 -2.37 -12.45 18.71
CA GLY A 166 -2.94 -13.40 17.76
C GLY A 166 -3.66 -12.77 16.59
N SER A 167 -3.68 -13.47 15.46
CA SER A 167 -4.38 -12.99 14.25
C SER A 167 -5.90 -12.89 14.43
N TRP A 168 -6.49 -13.61 15.40
CA TRP A 168 -7.91 -13.50 15.73
C TRP A 168 -8.23 -12.15 16.35
N LEU A 169 -7.37 -11.68 17.29
CA LEU A 169 -7.56 -10.37 17.94
C LEU A 169 -7.32 -9.23 16.95
N TYR A 170 -6.29 -9.34 16.09
CA TYR A 170 -6.10 -8.42 14.98
C TYR A 170 -7.36 -8.30 14.12
N LYS A 171 -7.92 -9.44 13.68
CA LYS A 171 -9.16 -9.48 12.88
C LYS A 171 -10.33 -8.81 13.59
N LEU A 172 -10.50 -9.04 14.88
CA LEU A 172 -11.56 -8.43 15.68
C LEU A 172 -11.44 -6.90 15.69
N ILE A 173 -10.24 -6.37 15.93
CA ILE A 173 -9.97 -4.92 15.96
C ILE A 173 -10.26 -4.27 14.60
N ILE A 174 -9.80 -4.90 13.50
CA ILE A 174 -10.01 -4.37 12.15
C ILE A 174 -11.49 -4.48 11.74
N SER A 175 -12.18 -5.61 12.01
CA SER A 175 -13.58 -5.84 11.62
C SER A 175 -14.56 -4.93 12.36
N GLY A 176 -14.33 -4.63 13.63
CA GLY A 176 -15.14 -3.69 14.39
C GLY A 176 -15.17 -2.29 13.76
N HIS A 177 -14.12 -1.93 13.03
CA HIS A 177 -14.02 -0.65 12.36
C HIS A 177 -14.79 -0.57 11.02
N PHE A 178 -14.87 -1.66 10.27
CA PHE A 178 -15.66 -1.68 9.03
C PHE A 178 -17.17 -1.54 9.28
N LYS A 179 -17.68 -2.07 10.41
CA LYS A 179 -19.07 -1.88 10.80
C LYS A 179 -19.41 -0.43 11.19
N SER A 180 -18.48 0.29 11.83
CA SER A 180 -18.67 1.69 12.22
C SER A 180 -18.74 2.65 11.02
N LYS A 181 -17.93 2.44 9.98
CA LYS A 181 -17.97 3.28 8.77
C LYS A 181 -19.24 3.09 7.94
N ARG A 182 -19.82 1.89 7.89
CA ARG A 182 -21.10 1.66 7.18
C ARG A 182 -22.29 2.34 7.85
N ARG A 183 -22.25 2.62 9.15
CA ARG A 183 -23.32 3.34 9.88
C ARG A 183 -23.29 4.85 9.72
N LEU A 184 -22.22 5.43 9.16
CA LEU A 184 -22.08 6.89 8.98
C LEU A 184 -22.34 7.35 7.53
N VAL A 185 -22.69 6.42 6.63
CA VAL A 185 -22.95 6.68 5.20
C VAL A 185 -24.36 6.19 4.79
N GLY A 186 -25.18 5.78 5.77
CA GLY A 186 -26.58 5.38 5.58
C GLY A 186 -27.55 6.44 6.10
#